data_83590c269916ea02c18ec7177cc1a842
#
_entry.id   83590c269916ea02c18ec7177cc1a842
#
_cell.length_a   1.000
_cell.length_b   1.000
_cell.length_c   1.000
_cell.angle_alpha   90.00
_cell.angle_beta   90.00
_cell.angle_gamma   90.00
#
_symmetry.space_group_name_H-M   'P 1'
#
loop_
_entity.id
_entity.type
_entity.pdbx_description
1 polymer ?
#
loop_
_entity_poly.entity_id
_entity_poly.type
_entity_poly.pdbx_seq_one_letter_code
_entity_poly.pdbx_strand_id
1 'polypeptide(L)'
;MKSMKNLLKQFCIISFSILVSPLNLYANEKFKVDGDVLHYNTELAVEEINRNIMDEDVEVLLKTLKDNPNIKTINLTSWGGYISAAVEMADIIIDFELDTHVKEICFSACPLLLIGGEKRTLERGSKIGFHRSYWSSDSM
;
A
#
# COMPACT_ATOMS: atom_id res chain seq x y z
N MET A 1 18.34 13.88 -59.11
CA MET A 1 17.32 12.90 -58.70
C MET A 1 17.91 12.02 -57.57
N LYS A 2 17.90 12.47 -56.34
CA LYS A 2 18.30 11.65 -55.17
C LYS A 2 17.06 11.25 -54.38
N SER A 3 16.91 10.02 -54.31
CA SER A 3 15.93 9.11 -53.78
C SER A 3 15.15 9.59 -52.56
N MET A 4 13.86 9.64 -52.71
CA MET A 4 12.77 9.84 -51.74
C MET A 4 12.61 8.62 -50.78
N LYS A 5 13.65 7.82 -50.60
CA LYS A 5 13.59 6.57 -49.83
C LYS A 5 14.04 6.68 -48.35
N ASN A 6 14.49 7.87 -47.92
CA ASN A 6 14.99 8.05 -46.56
C ASN A 6 14.04 8.79 -45.59
N LEU A 7 12.82 9.12 -46.07
CA LEU A 7 11.85 9.87 -45.22
C LEU A 7 10.84 9.00 -44.49
N LEU A 8 10.89 7.68 -44.66
CA LEU A 8 9.91 6.75 -44.04
C LEU A 8 10.44 5.92 -42.91
N LYS A 9 11.65 6.23 -42.38
CA LYS A 9 12.21 5.50 -41.24
C LYS A 9 12.14 6.23 -39.90
N GLN A 10 11.44 7.34 -39.80
CA GLN A 10 11.51 8.20 -38.63
C GLN A 10 10.18 8.49 -37.94
N PHE A 11 9.19 7.62 -38.06
CA PHE A 11 7.96 7.74 -37.25
C PHE A 11 7.42 6.37 -36.85
N CYS A 12 8.10 5.73 -35.92
CA CYS A 12 7.49 4.66 -35.13
C CYS A 12 8.14 4.60 -33.74
N ILE A 13 8.23 5.75 -33.06
CA ILE A 13 8.32 5.78 -31.61
C ILE A 13 6.87 5.73 -31.16
N ILE A 14 6.34 4.51 -31.02
CA ILE A 14 5.11 4.29 -30.30
C ILE A 14 5.45 4.63 -28.84
N SER A 15 5.11 5.84 -28.46
CA SER A 15 5.06 6.23 -27.05
C SER A 15 4.02 5.34 -26.38
N PHE A 16 4.47 4.25 -25.81
CA PHE A 16 3.67 3.43 -24.91
C PHE A 16 3.53 4.21 -23.61
N SER A 17 2.64 5.20 -23.64
CA SER A 17 2.19 5.88 -22.41
C SER A 17 1.49 4.85 -21.56
N ILE A 18 2.20 4.32 -20.58
CA ILE A 18 1.60 3.55 -19.49
C ILE A 18 0.65 4.53 -18.80
N LEU A 19 -0.64 4.37 -19.06
CA LEU A 19 -1.71 5.03 -18.31
C LEU A 19 -1.68 4.45 -16.88
N VAL A 20 -0.80 5.00 -16.04
CA VAL A 20 -0.87 4.75 -14.60
C VAL A 20 -2.16 5.41 -14.14
N SER A 21 -3.10 4.62 -13.64
CA SER A 21 -4.32 5.14 -13.04
C SER A 21 -3.96 6.12 -11.92
N PRO A 22 -4.58 7.31 -11.84
CA PRO A 22 -4.31 8.25 -10.75
C PRO A 22 -4.56 7.63 -9.36
N LEU A 23 -5.52 6.72 -9.23
CA LEU A 23 -5.78 5.96 -8.00
C LEU A 23 -4.56 5.16 -7.52
N ASN A 24 -3.84 4.52 -8.45
CA ASN A 24 -2.61 3.78 -8.12
C ASN A 24 -1.46 4.69 -7.67
N LEU A 25 -1.46 5.95 -8.06
CA LEU A 25 -0.40 6.87 -7.67
C LEU A 25 -0.50 7.22 -6.17
N TYR A 26 -1.70 7.49 -5.68
CA TYR A 26 -1.93 7.85 -4.27
C TYR A 26 -1.64 6.70 -3.30
N ALA A 27 -2.07 5.49 -3.64
CA ALA A 27 -1.77 4.32 -2.83
C ALA A 27 -0.26 4.04 -2.77
N ASN A 28 0.46 4.26 -3.87
CA ASN A 28 1.91 4.01 -3.94
C ASN A 28 2.73 4.94 -3.02
N GLU A 29 2.26 6.13 -2.71
CA GLU A 29 2.94 7.07 -1.79
C GLU A 29 3.02 6.54 -0.36
N LYS A 30 2.05 5.71 0.05
CA LYS A 30 2.00 5.09 1.38
C LYS A 30 3.01 3.97 1.56
N PHE A 31 3.54 3.42 0.46
CA PHE A 31 4.44 2.26 0.45
C PHE A 31 5.85 2.66 0.07
N LYS A 32 6.81 2.28 0.90
CA LYS A 32 8.24 2.49 0.63
C LYS A 32 9.03 1.24 0.97
N VAL A 33 9.74 0.70 -0.01
CA VAL A 33 10.66 -0.43 0.19
C VAL A 33 12.03 0.09 0.62
N ASP A 34 12.57 -0.50 1.68
CA ASP A 34 13.91 -0.24 2.18
C ASP A 34 14.58 -1.57 2.57
N GLY A 35 15.38 -2.12 1.67
CA GLY A 35 16.00 -3.44 1.84
C GLY A 35 14.95 -4.56 1.92
N ASP A 36 14.88 -5.23 3.07
CA ASP A 36 13.93 -6.30 3.38
C ASP A 36 12.71 -5.81 4.19
N VAL A 37 12.56 -4.50 4.33
CA VAL A 37 11.45 -3.86 5.05
C VAL A 37 10.56 -3.09 4.10
N LEU A 38 9.25 -3.32 4.18
CA LEU A 38 8.23 -2.50 3.57
C LEU A 38 7.64 -1.54 4.61
N HIS A 39 7.75 -0.25 4.39
CA HIS A 39 7.07 0.75 5.20
C HIS A 39 5.70 1.04 4.60
N TYR A 40 4.65 0.81 5.37
CA TYR A 40 3.29 1.24 5.07
C TYR A 40 2.89 2.34 6.04
N ASN A 41 2.76 3.55 5.51
CA ASN A 41 2.43 4.74 6.29
C ASN A 41 1.35 5.56 5.59
N THR A 42 0.13 5.51 6.13
CA THR A 42 -1.02 6.21 5.55
C THR A 42 -0.92 7.74 5.66
N GLU A 43 -0.10 8.26 6.59
CA GLU A 43 0.10 9.70 6.76
C GLU A 43 0.90 10.36 5.61
N LEU A 44 1.59 9.55 4.79
CA LEU A 44 2.35 10.03 3.64
C LEU A 44 1.48 10.35 2.42
N ALA A 45 0.21 9.95 2.42
CA ALA A 45 -0.71 10.32 1.35
C ALA A 45 -0.89 11.85 1.29
N VAL A 46 -0.73 12.42 0.10
CA VAL A 46 -0.81 13.86 -0.12
C VAL A 46 -2.21 14.40 0.21
N GLU A 47 -3.24 13.71 -0.23
CA GLU A 47 -4.61 14.08 0.04
C GLU A 47 -5.10 13.50 1.37
N GLU A 48 -5.66 14.35 2.22
CA GLU A 48 -6.13 13.96 3.56
C GLU A 48 -7.13 12.79 3.53
N ILE A 49 -8.02 12.76 2.54
CA ILE A 49 -9.00 11.67 2.38
C ILE A 49 -8.33 10.30 2.17
N ASN A 50 -7.13 10.30 1.59
CA ASN A 50 -6.37 9.08 1.31
C ASN A 50 -5.47 8.66 2.48
N ARG A 51 -5.42 9.41 3.58
CA ARG A 51 -4.67 9.08 4.81
C ARG A 51 -5.31 7.97 5.64
N ASN A 52 -5.96 7.04 4.97
CA ASN A 52 -6.62 5.88 5.55
C ASN A 52 -6.19 4.61 4.82
N ILE A 53 -6.45 3.45 5.41
CA ILE A 53 -6.39 2.16 4.72
C ILE A 53 -7.54 2.12 3.73
N MET A 54 -7.23 1.97 2.44
CA MET A 54 -8.17 2.03 1.33
C MET A 54 -8.12 0.73 0.52
N ASP A 55 -9.18 0.46 -0.26
CA ASP A 55 -9.25 -0.76 -1.08
C ASP A 55 -8.11 -0.82 -2.12
N GLU A 56 -7.67 0.32 -2.63
CA GLU A 56 -6.54 0.41 -3.58
C GLU A 56 -5.21 -0.03 -2.96
N ASP A 57 -5.04 0.08 -1.63
CA ASP A 57 -3.82 -0.32 -0.93
C ASP A 57 -3.59 -1.84 -1.02
N VAL A 58 -4.65 -2.63 -1.16
CA VAL A 58 -4.59 -4.10 -1.28
C VAL A 58 -3.78 -4.50 -2.52
N GLU A 59 -4.14 -3.93 -3.68
CA GLU A 59 -3.45 -4.23 -4.95
C GLU A 59 -2.00 -3.75 -4.92
N VAL A 60 -1.76 -2.56 -4.35
CA VAL A 60 -0.40 -2.00 -4.25
C VAL A 60 0.46 -2.85 -3.33
N LEU A 61 -0.06 -3.31 -2.18
CA LEU A 61 0.64 -4.22 -1.28
C LEU A 61 1.04 -5.51 -2.01
N LEU A 62 0.07 -6.19 -2.60
CA LEU A 62 0.28 -7.45 -3.30
C LEU A 62 1.31 -7.32 -4.42
N LYS A 63 1.20 -6.26 -5.23
CA LYS A 63 2.15 -5.97 -6.30
C LYS A 63 3.54 -5.70 -5.75
N THR A 64 3.65 -4.87 -4.71
CA THR A 64 4.94 -4.50 -4.11
C THR A 64 5.67 -5.74 -3.59
N LEU A 65 4.96 -6.65 -2.90
CA LEU A 65 5.56 -7.88 -2.38
C LEU A 65 5.99 -8.84 -3.49
N LYS A 66 5.19 -8.97 -4.56
CA LYS A 66 5.57 -9.79 -5.72
C LYS A 66 6.81 -9.26 -6.46
N ASP A 67 6.91 -7.95 -6.56
CA ASP A 67 8.05 -7.29 -7.22
C ASP A 67 9.32 -7.27 -6.34
N ASN A 68 9.17 -7.47 -5.01
CA ASN A 68 10.26 -7.43 -4.04
C ASN A 68 10.24 -8.66 -3.11
N PRO A 69 10.59 -9.83 -3.60
CA PRO A 69 10.47 -11.10 -2.84
C PRO A 69 11.40 -11.20 -1.63
N ASN A 70 12.29 -10.23 -1.44
CA ASN A 70 13.20 -10.18 -0.29
C ASN A 70 12.57 -9.52 0.95
N ILE A 71 11.40 -8.90 0.82
CA ILE A 71 10.71 -8.26 1.94
C ILE A 71 10.31 -9.33 2.96
N LYS A 72 10.64 -9.09 4.23
CA LYS A 72 10.35 -9.96 5.37
C LYS A 72 9.52 -9.29 6.45
N THR A 73 9.55 -7.97 6.50
CA THR A 73 8.88 -7.20 7.53
C THR A 73 8.08 -6.07 6.91
N ILE A 74 6.88 -5.84 7.42
CA ILE A 74 6.11 -4.64 7.14
C ILE A 74 6.03 -3.75 8.39
N ASN A 75 6.50 -2.51 8.25
CA ASN A 75 6.37 -1.47 9.26
C ASN A 75 5.08 -0.70 9.06
N LEU A 76 4.26 -0.62 10.09
CA LEU A 76 2.93 -0.05 10.07
C LEU A 76 2.90 1.30 10.80
N THR A 77 2.35 2.32 10.15
CA THR A 77 1.95 3.60 10.74
C THR A 77 0.62 4.03 10.12
N SER A 78 -0.48 3.95 10.88
CA SER A 78 -1.81 4.26 10.34
C SER A 78 -2.84 4.57 11.43
N TRP A 79 -3.72 5.52 11.15
CA TRP A 79 -4.93 5.77 11.93
C TRP A 79 -6.07 4.77 11.65
N GLY A 80 -5.89 3.89 10.68
CA GLY A 80 -6.90 2.92 10.28
C GLY A 80 -7.52 3.25 8.94
N GLY A 81 -8.75 2.79 8.73
CA GLY A 81 -9.50 2.99 7.48
C GLY A 81 -10.53 1.90 7.25
N TYR A 82 -10.68 1.43 6.02
CA TYR A 82 -11.66 0.41 5.67
C TYR A 82 -11.28 -0.95 6.24
N ILE A 83 -12.23 -1.54 6.98
CA ILE A 83 -12.03 -2.85 7.62
C ILE A 83 -11.85 -3.94 6.56
N SER A 84 -12.63 -3.90 5.45
CA SER A 84 -12.50 -4.84 4.34
C SER A 84 -11.09 -4.88 3.78
N ALA A 85 -10.56 -3.72 3.42
CA ALA A 85 -9.19 -3.57 2.91
C ALA A 85 -8.15 -4.06 3.94
N ALA A 86 -8.33 -3.72 5.21
CA ALA A 86 -7.42 -4.15 6.27
C ALA A 86 -7.41 -5.68 6.45
N VAL A 87 -8.57 -6.34 6.32
CA VAL A 87 -8.65 -7.82 6.38
C VAL A 87 -7.93 -8.44 5.17
N GLU A 88 -8.19 -7.96 3.96
CA GLU A 88 -7.53 -8.47 2.76
C GLU A 88 -6.01 -8.25 2.80
N MET A 89 -5.56 -7.09 3.30
CA MET A 89 -4.12 -6.84 3.51
C MET A 89 -3.52 -7.76 4.57
N ALA A 90 -4.27 -8.07 5.64
CA ALA A 90 -3.83 -9.02 6.65
C ALA A 90 -3.68 -10.43 6.08
N ASP A 91 -4.59 -10.88 5.23
CA ASP A 91 -4.50 -12.16 4.53
C ASP A 91 -3.25 -12.21 3.64
N ILE A 92 -2.94 -11.13 2.92
CA ILE A 92 -1.71 -11.02 2.13
C ILE A 92 -0.46 -11.11 3.03
N ILE A 93 -0.46 -10.44 4.18
CA ILE A 93 0.65 -10.50 5.15
C ILE A 93 0.88 -11.94 5.62
N ILE A 94 -0.21 -12.67 5.91
CA ILE A 94 -0.17 -14.10 6.30
C ILE A 94 0.39 -14.95 5.15
N ASP A 95 -0.13 -14.78 3.94
CA ASP A 95 0.27 -15.59 2.77
C ASP A 95 1.75 -15.41 2.39
N PHE A 96 2.30 -14.22 2.64
CA PHE A 96 3.71 -13.92 2.41
C PHE A 96 4.60 -14.16 3.64
N GLU A 97 4.05 -14.70 4.73
CA GLU A 97 4.77 -15.04 5.97
C GLU A 97 5.60 -13.85 6.51
N LEU A 98 5.01 -12.65 6.49
CA LEU A 98 5.71 -11.44 6.93
C LEU A 98 5.68 -11.25 8.43
N ASP A 99 6.76 -10.72 8.97
CA ASP A 99 6.75 -10.09 10.30
C ASP A 99 6.09 -8.72 10.23
N THR A 100 5.42 -8.30 11.30
CA THR A 100 4.83 -6.96 11.42
C THR A 100 5.45 -6.16 12.55
N HIS A 101 5.62 -4.86 12.32
CA HIS A 101 6.17 -3.94 13.30
C HIS A 101 5.39 -2.63 13.31
N VAL A 102 5.00 -2.15 14.50
CA VAL A 102 4.41 -0.81 14.64
C VAL A 102 5.49 0.17 15.08
N LYS A 103 5.73 1.16 14.21
CA LYS A 103 6.76 2.17 14.45
C LYS A 103 6.26 3.34 15.30
N GLU A 104 5.08 3.87 15.00
CA GLU A 104 4.55 5.05 15.67
C GLU A 104 3.14 4.81 16.22
N ILE A 105 2.18 4.69 15.33
CA ILE A 105 0.77 4.50 15.66
C ILE A 105 0.14 3.39 14.82
N CYS A 106 -0.81 2.69 15.39
CA CYS A 106 -1.63 1.71 14.68
C CYS A 106 -3.03 1.67 15.32
N PHE A 107 -3.97 2.41 14.74
CA PHE A 107 -5.31 2.59 15.31
C PHE A 107 -6.40 1.98 14.43
N SER A 108 -7.57 1.74 15.03
CA SER A 108 -8.81 1.33 14.36
C SER A 108 -8.65 0.03 13.54
N ALA A 109 -8.64 0.06 12.21
CA ALA A 109 -8.46 -1.11 11.34
C ALA A 109 -6.98 -1.57 11.24
N CYS A 110 -6.01 -0.71 11.54
CA CYS A 110 -4.59 -1.05 11.43
C CYS A 110 -4.14 -2.26 12.29
N PRO A 111 -4.64 -2.48 13.52
CA PRO A 111 -4.32 -3.69 14.28
C PRO A 111 -4.67 -5.01 13.58
N LEU A 112 -5.56 -5.01 12.58
CA LEU A 112 -5.83 -6.20 11.77
C LEU A 112 -4.59 -6.59 10.95
N LEU A 113 -3.90 -5.61 10.37
CA LEU A 113 -2.64 -5.87 9.68
C LEU A 113 -1.56 -6.39 10.64
N LEU A 114 -1.48 -5.78 11.83
CA LEU A 114 -0.50 -6.18 12.84
C LEU A 114 -0.65 -7.64 13.24
N ILE A 115 -1.89 -8.10 13.46
CA ILE A 115 -2.13 -9.50 13.88
C ILE A 115 -1.89 -10.51 12.75
N GLY A 116 -1.86 -10.09 11.49
CA GLY A 116 -1.50 -10.93 10.35
C GLY A 116 -0.02 -11.35 10.34
N GLY A 117 0.86 -10.65 11.05
CA GLY A 117 2.28 -10.96 11.05
C GLY A 117 2.64 -12.24 11.82
N GLU A 118 3.70 -12.96 11.36
CA GLU A 118 4.25 -14.10 12.10
C GLU A 118 4.81 -13.66 13.43
N LYS A 119 5.73 -12.70 13.43
CA LYS A 119 6.18 -11.97 14.61
C LYS A 119 5.56 -10.59 14.61
N ARG A 120 5.06 -10.19 15.74
CA ARG A 120 4.43 -8.89 15.98
C ARG A 120 5.25 -8.12 16.98
N THR A 121 5.78 -6.99 16.57
CA THR A 121 6.65 -6.17 17.41
C THR A 121 6.20 -4.72 17.42
N LEU A 122 6.62 -4.00 18.42
CA LEU A 122 6.28 -2.60 18.66
C LEU A 122 7.54 -1.80 18.94
N GLU A 123 7.70 -0.66 18.30
CA GLU A 123 8.71 0.31 18.68
C GLU A 123 8.40 0.86 20.08
N ARG A 124 9.45 1.13 20.84
CA ARG A 124 9.26 1.71 22.17
C ARG A 124 8.60 3.09 22.08
N GLY A 125 7.44 3.21 22.69
CA GLY A 125 6.64 4.45 22.66
C GLY A 125 5.58 4.49 21.57
N SER A 126 5.54 3.47 20.69
CA SER A 126 4.43 3.33 19.75
C SER A 126 3.10 3.09 20.45
N LYS A 127 2.00 3.35 19.75
CA LYS A 127 0.66 3.25 20.30
C LYS A 127 -0.22 2.38 19.41
N ILE A 128 -0.96 1.47 20.05
CA ILE A 128 -2.05 0.73 19.42
C ILE A 128 -3.36 1.24 20.02
N GLY A 129 -4.35 1.49 19.18
CA GLY A 129 -5.66 1.96 19.61
C GLY A 129 -6.80 1.20 18.96
N PHE A 130 -7.78 0.89 19.78
CA PHE A 130 -9.02 0.26 19.36
C PHE A 130 -10.19 1.18 19.70
N HIS A 131 -11.20 1.22 18.86
CA HIS A 131 -12.47 1.84 19.16
C HIS A 131 -13.61 0.93 18.75
N ARG A 132 -14.77 1.19 19.33
CA ARG A 132 -15.98 0.46 18.98
C ARG A 132 -16.41 0.87 17.56
N SER A 133 -16.59 -0.11 16.68
CA SER A 133 -17.26 0.12 15.40
C SER A 133 -18.74 0.43 15.65
N TYR A 134 -19.29 1.39 14.92
CA TYR A 134 -20.73 1.66 14.89
C TYR A 134 -21.16 1.84 13.43
N TRP A 135 -22.32 1.34 13.13
CA TRP A 135 -23.00 1.59 11.87
C TRP A 135 -23.85 2.83 12.07
N SER A 136 -23.75 3.81 11.20
CA SER A 136 -24.70 4.90 11.19
C SER A 136 -26.07 4.33 10.76
N SER A 137 -27.11 4.59 11.54
CA SER A 137 -28.47 4.11 11.26
C SER A 137 -29.12 4.74 10.03
N ASP A 138 -28.42 5.63 9.36
CA ASP A 138 -28.91 6.39 8.20
C ASP A 138 -28.72 5.69 6.85
N SER A 139 -28.29 4.42 6.86
CA SER A 139 -28.10 3.61 5.65
C SER A 139 -29.16 2.51 5.43
N MET A 140 -30.36 2.68 6.04
CA MET A 140 -31.52 1.83 5.73
C MET A 140 -32.59 2.60 4.98
#